data_a1ff63b9d728ecb26a59c5e4e592c691
#
_entry.id   a1ff63b9d728ecb26a59c5e4e592c691
#
_cell.length_a   1.000
_cell.length_b   1.000
_cell.length_c   1.000
_cell.angle_alpha   90.00
_cell.angle_beta   90.00
_cell.angle_gamma   90.00
#
_symmetry.space_group_name_H-M   'P 1'
#
loop_
_entity.id
_entity.type
_entity.pdbx_description
1 polymer ?
#
loop_
_entity_poly.entity_id
_entity_poly.type
_entity_poly.pdbx_seq_one_letter_code
_entity_poly.pdbx_strand_id
1 'polypeptide(L)'
;VRACSPVVIGSIFLSIAGRAGAADAREGIPIRSPLIESACGACHEKDDSGRMTRISYERKTPEAWEHTLKRMMRTGRVQLSPEQAKEAIRYLGNEHGLAPAEARLVLYRAEKRPLLEKAVNDEVGETCNRCHLAAWYLSQRRTKEEWQLLKGMHLGYFPIIEYQTFRGSPPGEQGGDDAPRPANAPAPTTAGPPDERWRVDRVLDWLAANYGFETPDWKEYQGKKSIPDLSGRWLFTTHLPTKGLVSGVVTFQKTAAGFSTTGDLTLPDGKSERRTGSGVLYTDLTWRGRSEGPGLLDRREVLALSDDGSVLEGRFFRGEYGELGLDAKLVRLGSDPRIAGVVPKAVAASAQAASAATVRIAGANFPTSTAPADIDLGPGVKVKSLRSKAPDRLELEVEVEAGAVPGRRNVRVGSTNAVDAFAVYDHIDYVKVRPEEGLARTGGGAIAKQFIQFEAVAYGSGPDGEPLTSDDVELNVVAPTWSLEEYHVRLEDEDLQYVGSIDTNGFFTPNIDGPNPDRKRATNNMGDIWAVASYTPPGASRPLRGRGHLIVAPPIYTYWDYKEAFP
;
A
#
# COMPACT_ATOMS: atom_id res chain seq x y z
N VAL A 1 97.74 5.74 9.38
CA VAL A 1 97.16 4.54 9.97
C VAL A 1 96.21 4.91 11.08
N ARG A 2 94.93 4.99 10.79
CA ARG A 2 93.88 5.05 11.82
C ARG A 2 92.70 4.17 11.34
N ALA A 3 92.39 3.17 12.16
CA ALA A 3 91.31 2.22 11.96
C ALA A 3 89.94 2.88 12.06
N CYS A 4 89.05 2.62 11.10
CA CYS A 4 87.64 2.93 11.17
C CYS A 4 86.86 1.72 11.70
N SER A 5 86.17 1.86 12.79
CA SER A 5 85.20 0.88 13.30
C SER A 5 83.84 1.04 12.56
N PRO A 6 83.19 -0.05 12.23
CA PRO A 6 81.82 0.06 11.62
C PRO A 6 80.77 0.30 12.65
N VAL A 7 79.94 1.30 12.35
CA VAL A 7 78.68 1.58 13.08
C VAL A 7 77.61 0.62 12.56
N VAL A 8 77.07 -0.23 13.43
CA VAL A 8 75.90 -1.08 13.16
C VAL A 8 74.66 -0.24 13.39
N ILE A 9 73.98 0.07 12.31
CA ILE A 9 72.60 0.72 12.37
C ILE A 9 71.58 -0.41 12.53
N GLY A 10 71.13 -0.57 13.76
CA GLY A 10 69.98 -1.44 14.07
C GLY A 10 68.70 -0.86 13.54
N SER A 11 68.15 -1.46 12.50
CA SER A 11 66.79 -1.11 12.02
C SER A 11 65.73 -1.65 12.99
N ILE A 12 65.15 -0.76 13.76
CA ILE A 12 63.96 -1.08 14.57
C ILE A 12 62.76 -1.12 13.62
N PHE A 13 62.33 -2.31 13.23
CA PHE A 13 61.01 -2.51 12.61
C PHE A 13 59.95 -2.32 13.69
N LEU A 14 59.30 -1.15 13.71
CA LEU A 14 58.11 -0.90 14.48
C LEU A 14 56.96 -1.60 13.74
N SER A 15 56.60 -2.80 14.19
CA SER A 15 55.37 -3.49 13.75
C SER A 15 54.17 -2.69 14.23
N ILE A 16 53.62 -1.84 13.37
CA ILE A 16 52.29 -1.29 13.56
C ILE A 16 51.33 -2.44 13.30
N ALA A 17 51.02 -3.21 14.35
CA ALA A 17 49.87 -4.07 14.37
C ALA A 17 48.63 -3.17 14.33
N GLY A 18 48.15 -2.90 13.10
CA GLY A 18 46.85 -2.34 12.90
C GLY A 18 45.84 -3.24 13.62
N ARG A 19 45.25 -2.76 14.70
CA ARG A 19 44.03 -3.33 15.22
C ARG A 19 42.98 -3.18 14.10
N ALA A 20 42.87 -4.21 13.26
CA ALA A 20 41.62 -4.48 12.56
C ALA A 20 40.59 -4.62 13.68
N GLY A 21 39.71 -3.63 13.82
CA GLY A 21 38.55 -3.73 14.67
C GLY A 21 37.87 -5.04 14.31
N ALA A 22 37.66 -5.91 15.29
CA ALA A 22 36.91 -7.12 15.10
C ALA A 22 35.52 -6.68 14.57
N ALA A 23 35.32 -6.79 13.25
CA ALA A 23 34.00 -6.75 12.65
C ALA A 23 33.20 -7.83 13.40
N ASP A 24 32.10 -7.43 13.98
CA ASP A 24 31.25 -8.36 14.72
C ASP A 24 30.94 -9.54 13.79
N ALA A 25 31.42 -10.74 14.16
CA ALA A 25 31.43 -11.94 13.31
C ALA A 25 30.02 -12.43 12.93
N ARG A 26 28.98 -11.63 13.25
CA ARG A 26 27.57 -11.93 13.07
C ARG A 26 26.86 -11.10 12.00
N GLU A 27 27.43 -9.99 11.55
CA GLU A 27 26.82 -9.19 10.49
C GLU A 27 27.00 -9.84 9.12
N GLY A 28 25.92 -9.83 8.32
CA GLY A 28 25.91 -10.33 6.95
C GLY A 28 25.43 -11.78 6.81
N ILE A 29 24.61 -12.01 5.80
CA ILE A 29 24.04 -13.33 5.46
C ILE A 29 24.85 -13.93 4.30
N PRO A 30 25.42 -15.15 4.45
CA PRO A 30 26.16 -15.80 3.36
C PRO A 30 25.26 -16.08 2.15
N ILE A 31 25.80 -15.89 0.96
CA ILE A 31 25.17 -16.29 -0.31
C ILE A 31 25.46 -17.76 -0.57
N ARG A 32 24.39 -18.53 -0.82
CA ARG A 32 24.45 -19.96 -1.12
C ARG A 32 23.79 -20.32 -2.44
N SER A 33 23.62 -19.34 -3.33
CA SER A 33 23.04 -19.51 -4.65
C SER A 33 24.11 -19.53 -5.73
N PRO A 34 24.34 -20.66 -6.41
CA PRO A 34 25.30 -20.74 -7.50
C PRO A 34 25.01 -19.72 -8.61
N LEU A 35 23.73 -19.43 -8.86
CA LEU A 35 23.32 -18.42 -9.83
C LEU A 35 23.82 -17.02 -9.42
N ILE A 36 23.61 -16.62 -8.16
CA ILE A 36 24.05 -15.29 -7.69
C ILE A 36 25.57 -15.22 -7.64
N GLU A 37 26.23 -16.26 -7.17
CA GLU A 37 27.70 -16.32 -7.14
C GLU A 37 28.30 -16.15 -8.54
N SER A 38 27.77 -16.86 -9.54
CA SER A 38 28.28 -16.78 -10.92
C SER A 38 27.92 -15.46 -11.61
N ALA A 39 26.72 -14.96 -11.42
CA ALA A 39 26.24 -13.76 -12.12
C ALA A 39 26.75 -12.45 -11.49
N CYS A 40 26.98 -12.43 -10.18
CA CYS A 40 27.32 -11.21 -9.44
C CYS A 40 28.77 -11.18 -8.93
N GLY A 41 29.45 -12.34 -8.86
CA GLY A 41 30.77 -12.48 -8.27
C GLY A 41 31.91 -11.71 -8.95
N ALA A 42 31.73 -11.33 -10.22
CA ALA A 42 32.71 -10.51 -10.92
C ALA A 42 32.89 -9.09 -10.31
N CYS A 43 31.86 -8.58 -9.60
CA CYS A 43 31.86 -7.25 -8.99
C CYS A 43 31.63 -7.28 -7.49
N HIS A 44 31.02 -8.34 -6.96
CA HIS A 44 30.73 -8.54 -5.54
C HIS A 44 31.61 -9.69 -5.02
N GLU A 45 32.78 -9.34 -4.49
CA GLU A 45 33.72 -10.31 -3.96
C GLU A 45 33.12 -11.15 -2.84
N LYS A 46 33.42 -12.44 -2.85
CA LYS A 46 32.97 -13.40 -1.85
C LYS A 46 34.11 -13.69 -0.86
N ASP A 47 33.85 -13.57 0.43
CA ASP A 47 34.78 -13.89 1.50
C ASP A 47 34.76 -15.40 1.85
N ASP A 48 35.69 -15.82 2.71
CA ASP A 48 35.83 -17.22 3.17
C ASP A 48 34.58 -17.72 3.94
N SER A 49 33.76 -16.83 4.43
CA SER A 49 32.49 -17.15 5.10
C SER A 49 31.30 -17.26 4.12
N GLY A 50 31.56 -17.05 2.83
CA GLY A 50 30.52 -17.07 1.79
C GLY A 50 29.72 -15.79 1.66
N ARG A 51 30.13 -14.69 2.30
CA ARG A 51 29.46 -13.39 2.20
C ARG A 51 29.99 -12.63 0.99
N MET A 52 29.08 -12.05 0.22
CA MET A 52 29.41 -11.23 -0.94
C MET A 52 29.25 -9.75 -0.60
N THR A 53 30.24 -8.94 -0.98
CA THR A 53 30.24 -7.48 -0.75
C THR A 53 28.93 -6.86 -1.22
N ARG A 54 28.38 -5.96 -0.45
CA ARG A 54 27.08 -5.30 -0.63
C ARG A 54 25.88 -6.22 -0.43
N ILE A 55 25.78 -7.33 -1.19
CA ILE A 55 24.60 -8.20 -1.23
C ILE A 55 24.31 -8.82 0.13
N SER A 56 25.35 -9.34 0.81
CA SER A 56 25.24 -10.02 2.10
C SER A 56 24.86 -9.11 3.27
N TYR A 57 24.95 -7.79 3.09
CA TYR A 57 24.75 -6.78 4.13
C TYR A 57 23.48 -5.97 3.94
N GLU A 58 22.60 -6.44 3.07
CA GLU A 58 21.30 -5.86 2.78
C GLU A 58 20.19 -6.92 2.87
N ARG A 59 19.04 -6.54 3.42
CA ARG A 59 17.79 -7.30 3.38
C ARG A 59 16.70 -6.44 2.75
N LYS A 60 15.89 -7.00 1.86
CA LYS A 60 14.89 -6.23 1.10
C LYS A 60 13.65 -7.05 0.81
N THR A 61 12.53 -6.36 0.57
CA THR A 61 11.36 -7.00 -0.03
C THR A 61 11.68 -7.52 -1.44
N PRO A 62 10.90 -8.48 -1.97
CA PRO A 62 11.07 -8.95 -3.36
C PRO A 62 11.10 -7.82 -4.39
N GLU A 63 10.22 -6.82 -4.26
CA GLU A 63 10.16 -5.66 -5.16
C GLU A 63 11.42 -4.79 -5.08
N ALA A 64 11.98 -4.63 -3.90
CA ALA A 64 13.20 -3.86 -3.72
C ALA A 64 14.43 -4.63 -4.24
N TRP A 65 14.44 -5.96 -4.15
CA TRP A 65 15.44 -6.80 -4.81
C TRP A 65 15.31 -6.78 -6.33
N GLU A 66 14.08 -6.87 -6.85
CA GLU A 66 13.79 -6.71 -8.29
C GLU A 66 14.35 -5.40 -8.82
N HIS A 67 14.07 -4.30 -8.10
CA HIS A 67 14.60 -2.99 -8.46
C HIS A 67 16.14 -2.95 -8.44
N THR A 68 16.77 -3.55 -7.43
CA THR A 68 18.24 -3.66 -7.36
C THR A 68 18.78 -4.44 -8.55
N LEU A 69 18.15 -5.57 -8.88
CA LEU A 69 18.56 -6.44 -9.99
C LEU A 69 18.42 -5.72 -11.35
N LYS A 70 17.29 -5.05 -11.59
CA LYS A 70 17.10 -4.22 -12.79
C LYS A 70 18.16 -3.13 -12.93
N ARG A 71 18.56 -2.50 -11.82
CA ARG A 71 19.66 -1.53 -11.82
C ARG A 71 20.98 -2.19 -12.19
N MET A 72 21.32 -3.36 -11.63
CA MET A 72 22.54 -4.08 -11.96
C MET A 72 22.57 -4.54 -13.43
N MET A 73 21.44 -4.99 -13.97
CA MET A 73 21.33 -5.35 -15.39
C MET A 73 21.55 -4.15 -16.30
N ARG A 74 21.06 -2.98 -15.93
CA ARG A 74 21.17 -1.77 -16.75
C ARG A 74 22.53 -1.10 -16.65
N THR A 75 23.09 -0.97 -15.45
CA THR A 75 24.32 -0.20 -15.17
C THR A 75 25.53 -1.09 -14.91
N GLY A 76 25.36 -2.23 -14.29
CA GLY A 76 26.39 -3.20 -13.97
C GLY A 76 26.66 -4.22 -15.06
N ARG A 77 25.89 -4.19 -16.17
CA ARG A 77 26.00 -5.12 -17.31
C ARG A 77 25.79 -6.60 -16.95
N VAL A 78 25.12 -6.88 -15.85
CA VAL A 78 24.67 -8.24 -15.52
C VAL A 78 23.62 -8.67 -16.53
N GLN A 79 23.74 -9.88 -17.10
CA GLN A 79 22.75 -10.45 -18.01
C GLN A 79 22.13 -11.67 -17.34
N LEU A 80 20.81 -11.64 -17.21
CA LEU A 80 20.00 -12.73 -16.69
C LEU A 80 18.83 -12.97 -17.63
N SER A 81 18.47 -14.23 -17.86
CA SER A 81 17.18 -14.53 -18.47
C SER A 81 16.05 -14.17 -17.50
N PRO A 82 14.81 -14.03 -17.97
CA PRO A 82 13.65 -13.81 -17.09
C PRO A 82 13.53 -14.87 -15.99
N GLU A 83 13.81 -16.14 -16.29
CA GLU A 83 13.77 -17.25 -15.35
C GLU A 83 14.85 -17.12 -14.28
N GLN A 84 16.09 -16.82 -14.70
CA GLN A 84 17.20 -16.55 -13.79
C GLN A 84 16.92 -15.35 -12.88
N ALA A 85 16.33 -14.30 -13.44
CA ALA A 85 15.95 -13.13 -12.65
C ALA A 85 14.89 -13.47 -11.59
N LYS A 86 13.87 -14.26 -11.95
CA LYS A 86 12.85 -14.76 -10.99
C LYS A 86 13.49 -15.63 -9.90
N GLU A 87 14.40 -16.53 -10.27
CA GLU A 87 15.13 -17.38 -9.33
C GLU A 87 15.96 -16.54 -8.35
N ALA A 88 16.71 -15.56 -8.87
CA ALA A 88 17.51 -14.65 -8.05
C ALA A 88 16.64 -13.83 -7.08
N ILE A 89 15.53 -13.25 -7.54
CA ILE A 89 14.57 -12.52 -6.69
C ILE A 89 13.98 -13.44 -5.64
N ARG A 90 13.61 -14.67 -6.01
CA ARG A 90 13.06 -15.64 -5.07
C ARG A 90 14.05 -16.01 -3.97
N TYR A 91 15.31 -16.27 -4.33
CA TYR A 91 16.35 -16.55 -3.36
C TYR A 91 16.60 -15.34 -2.44
N LEU A 92 16.87 -14.18 -3.01
CA LEU A 92 17.16 -12.96 -2.24
C LEU A 92 15.96 -12.51 -1.40
N GLY A 93 14.74 -12.60 -1.92
CA GLY A 93 13.52 -12.25 -1.20
C GLY A 93 13.22 -13.16 -0.02
N ASN A 94 13.71 -14.41 -0.02
CA ASN A 94 13.54 -15.35 1.09
C ASN A 94 14.71 -15.31 2.07
N GLU A 95 15.95 -15.45 1.58
CA GLU A 95 17.11 -15.57 2.46
C GLU A 95 17.62 -14.21 2.95
N HIS A 96 17.42 -13.16 2.14
CA HIS A 96 17.78 -11.77 2.41
C HIS A 96 16.53 -10.86 2.40
N GLY A 97 15.39 -11.40 2.84
CA GLY A 97 14.12 -10.71 2.90
C GLY A 97 13.93 -9.87 4.16
N LEU A 98 12.73 -9.37 4.33
CA LEU A 98 12.28 -8.73 5.57
C LEU A 98 11.50 -9.73 6.42
N ALA A 99 11.61 -9.61 7.74
CA ALA A 99 10.71 -10.32 8.63
C ALA A 99 9.24 -9.93 8.32
N PRO A 100 8.26 -10.82 8.59
CA PRO A 100 6.86 -10.53 8.29
C PRO A 100 6.35 -9.22 8.90
N ALA A 101 6.70 -8.92 10.15
CA ALA A 101 6.34 -7.67 10.82
C ALA A 101 6.94 -6.44 10.11
N GLU A 102 8.18 -6.54 9.65
CA GLU A 102 8.85 -5.47 8.89
C GLU A 102 8.20 -5.27 7.50
N ALA A 103 7.81 -6.36 6.84
CA ALA A 103 7.26 -6.34 5.49
C ALA A 103 5.82 -5.79 5.45
N ARG A 104 5.01 -6.01 6.49
CA ARG A 104 3.61 -5.52 6.57
C ARG A 104 3.49 -4.03 6.36
N LEU A 105 4.44 -3.25 6.86
CA LEU A 105 4.45 -1.79 6.75
C LEU A 105 4.60 -1.29 5.31
N VAL A 106 5.08 -2.13 4.40
CA VAL A 106 5.48 -1.73 3.04
C VAL A 106 4.83 -2.57 1.95
N LEU A 107 3.72 -3.26 2.22
CA LEU A 107 3.00 -4.06 1.22
C LEU A 107 2.59 -3.22 0.00
N TYR A 108 2.25 -1.95 0.21
CA TYR A 108 1.91 -1.01 -0.86
C TYR A 108 3.12 -0.63 -1.75
N ARG A 109 4.35 -1.04 -1.42
CA ARG A 109 5.53 -0.80 -2.26
C ARG A 109 5.38 -1.34 -3.68
N ALA A 110 4.60 -2.40 -3.85
CA ALA A 110 4.27 -2.96 -5.16
C ALA A 110 3.28 -2.08 -5.95
N GLU A 111 2.56 -1.18 -5.29
CA GLU A 111 1.69 -0.19 -5.91
C GLU A 111 2.54 0.97 -6.42
N LYS A 112 2.68 1.07 -7.73
CA LYS A 112 3.60 2.03 -8.38
C LYS A 112 3.00 3.42 -8.59
N ARG A 113 1.92 3.73 -7.89
CA ARG A 113 1.34 5.06 -7.87
C ARG A 113 1.75 5.82 -6.61
N PRO A 114 1.77 7.16 -6.66
CA PRO A 114 1.99 7.93 -5.46
C PRO A 114 0.83 7.77 -4.50
N LEU A 115 1.17 7.73 -3.23
CA LEU A 115 0.24 7.80 -2.12
C LEU A 115 0.62 9.00 -1.28
N LEU A 116 -0.34 9.58 -0.59
CA LEU A 116 -0.07 10.55 0.45
C LEU A 116 0.45 9.78 1.66
N GLU A 117 1.70 10.01 2.01
CA GLU A 117 2.38 9.33 3.10
C GLU A 117 2.80 10.31 4.18
N LYS A 118 2.61 9.91 5.42
CA LYS A 118 3.25 10.61 6.53
C LYS A 118 4.70 10.12 6.64
N ALA A 119 5.63 11.05 6.63
CA ALA A 119 7.04 10.74 6.85
C ALA A 119 7.26 10.12 8.24
N VAL A 120 8.24 9.22 8.35
CA VAL A 120 8.61 8.58 9.63
C VAL A 120 9.19 9.58 10.64
N ASN A 121 9.82 10.64 10.15
CA ASN A 121 10.13 11.88 10.84
C ASN A 121 10.37 13.01 9.82
N ASP A 122 10.44 14.24 10.26
CA ASP A 122 10.51 15.42 9.39
C ASP A 122 11.81 15.46 8.58
N GLU A 123 12.99 15.21 9.19
CA GLU A 123 14.26 15.20 8.45
C GLU A 123 14.33 14.13 7.36
N VAL A 124 13.80 12.93 7.65
CA VAL A 124 13.69 11.86 6.64
C VAL A 124 12.72 12.26 5.54
N GLY A 125 11.59 12.86 5.89
CA GLY A 125 10.60 13.37 4.95
C GLY A 125 11.22 14.40 3.99
N GLU A 126 11.89 15.40 4.54
CA GLU A 126 12.54 16.45 3.75
C GLU A 126 13.71 15.94 2.91
N THR A 127 14.36 14.85 3.31
CA THR A 127 15.52 14.31 2.60
C THR A 127 15.13 13.26 1.56
N CYS A 128 14.22 12.33 1.90
CA CYS A 128 13.91 11.16 1.08
C CYS A 128 12.57 11.27 0.34
N ASN A 129 11.50 11.76 1.00
CA ASN A 129 10.16 11.72 0.41
C ASN A 129 9.92 12.77 -0.68
N ARG A 130 10.85 13.68 -0.91
CA ARG A 130 10.76 14.63 -2.03
C ARG A 130 10.80 13.97 -3.41
N CYS A 131 11.46 12.82 -3.51
CA CYS A 131 11.68 12.16 -4.80
C CYS A 131 10.98 10.82 -4.92
N HIS A 132 10.69 10.14 -3.83
CA HIS A 132 10.06 8.82 -3.84
C HIS A 132 9.30 8.53 -2.54
N LEU A 133 8.47 7.50 -2.58
CA LEU A 133 7.68 7.06 -1.43
C LEU A 133 8.57 6.56 -0.28
N ALA A 134 8.09 6.69 0.96
CA ALA A 134 8.72 6.13 2.16
C ALA A 134 8.96 4.62 2.04
N ALA A 135 8.07 3.91 1.38
CA ALA A 135 8.23 2.48 1.11
C ALA A 135 9.56 2.12 0.42
N TRP A 136 10.20 3.04 -0.27
CA TRP A 136 11.49 2.77 -0.92
C TRP A 136 12.63 2.53 0.07
N TYR A 137 12.72 3.33 1.12
CA TYR A 137 13.72 3.10 2.16
C TYR A 137 13.21 2.17 3.26
N LEU A 138 11.90 2.14 3.53
CA LEU A 138 11.31 1.23 4.51
C LEU A 138 11.30 -0.25 4.07
N SER A 139 11.33 -0.51 2.76
CA SER A 139 11.37 -1.87 2.19
C SER A 139 12.74 -2.53 2.22
N GLN A 140 13.67 -1.96 2.99
CA GLN A 140 15.03 -2.49 3.11
C GLN A 140 15.57 -2.31 4.53
N ARG A 141 16.53 -3.20 4.87
CA ARG A 141 17.35 -3.16 6.07
C ARG A 141 18.80 -3.26 5.65
N ARG A 142 19.65 -2.49 6.28
CA ARG A 142 21.06 -2.40 5.90
C ARG A 142 21.94 -2.32 7.13
N THR A 143 23.18 -2.77 7.02
CA THR A 143 24.19 -2.39 8.01
C THR A 143 24.40 -0.88 7.99
N LYS A 144 24.95 -0.32 9.04
CA LYS A 144 25.24 1.13 9.11
C LYS A 144 26.08 1.58 7.93
N GLU A 145 27.09 0.80 7.59
CA GLU A 145 27.98 1.06 6.46
C GLU A 145 27.21 1.10 5.12
N GLU A 146 26.34 0.12 4.88
CA GLU A 146 25.53 0.07 3.67
C GLU A 146 24.53 1.22 3.57
N TRP A 147 23.99 1.74 4.70
CA TRP A 147 23.23 2.97 4.69
C TRP A 147 24.08 4.17 4.25
N GLN A 148 25.30 4.29 4.76
CA GLN A 148 26.19 5.41 4.38
C GLN A 148 26.61 5.34 2.90
N LEU A 149 26.84 4.15 2.36
CA LEU A 149 27.16 3.97 0.94
C LEU A 149 26.00 4.39 0.00
N LEU A 150 24.76 4.44 0.51
CA LEU A 150 23.61 4.92 -0.25
C LEU A 150 23.73 6.40 -0.64
N LYS A 151 24.35 7.23 0.19
CA LYS A 151 24.67 8.64 -0.13
C LYS A 151 25.52 8.73 -1.41
N GLY A 152 26.60 7.95 -1.49
CA GLY A 152 27.47 7.93 -2.66
C GLY A 152 26.75 7.50 -3.93
N MET A 153 25.86 6.50 -3.82
CA MET A 153 25.02 6.07 -4.94
C MET A 153 24.12 7.22 -5.44
N HIS A 154 23.46 7.93 -4.56
CA HIS A 154 22.60 9.04 -4.95
C HIS A 154 23.39 10.18 -5.60
N LEU A 155 24.52 10.56 -5.02
CA LEU A 155 25.39 11.61 -5.60
C LEU A 155 25.93 11.20 -6.99
N GLY A 156 26.21 9.92 -7.20
CA GLY A 156 26.68 9.41 -8.48
C GLY A 156 25.62 9.44 -9.59
N TYR A 157 24.36 9.16 -9.25
CA TYR A 157 23.27 9.15 -10.24
C TYR A 157 22.54 10.47 -10.38
N PHE A 158 22.48 11.28 -9.31
CA PHE A 158 21.72 12.52 -9.21
C PHE A 158 22.56 13.61 -8.52
N PRO A 159 23.63 14.13 -9.14
CA PRO A 159 24.57 15.05 -8.47
C PRO A 159 23.88 16.28 -7.85
N ILE A 160 22.82 16.77 -8.46
CA ILE A 160 22.07 17.95 -7.99
C ILE A 160 21.38 17.73 -6.64
N ILE A 161 21.19 16.47 -6.22
CA ILE A 161 20.53 16.12 -4.95
C ILE A 161 21.27 16.70 -3.74
N GLU A 162 22.58 16.93 -3.90
CA GLU A 162 23.40 17.56 -2.89
C GLU A 162 22.78 18.88 -2.42
N TYR A 163 22.38 19.70 -3.37
CA TYR A 163 21.81 21.04 -3.11
C TYR A 163 20.29 20.99 -2.87
N GLN A 164 19.61 20.05 -3.48
CA GLN A 164 18.15 19.96 -3.34
C GLN A 164 17.70 19.47 -1.97
N THR A 165 18.40 18.48 -1.39
CA THR A 165 17.96 17.88 -0.14
C THR A 165 19.09 17.49 0.83
N PHE A 166 20.28 17.08 0.34
CA PHE A 166 21.29 16.42 1.17
C PHE A 166 22.02 17.34 2.13
N ARG A 167 22.33 18.54 1.72
CA ARG A 167 22.99 19.51 2.62
C ARG A 167 22.05 19.96 3.74
N GLY A 168 20.77 20.17 3.43
CA GLY A 168 19.82 20.84 4.31
C GLY A 168 20.07 22.35 4.35
N SER A 169 19.14 23.10 4.91
CA SER A 169 19.38 24.50 5.25
C SER A 169 20.21 24.58 6.51
N PRO A 170 21.17 25.51 6.64
CA PRO A 170 21.86 25.76 7.89
C PRO A 170 20.85 26.01 9.04
N PRO A 171 21.18 25.64 10.28
CA PRO A 171 20.34 26.01 11.40
C PRO A 171 20.14 27.53 11.46
N GLY A 172 18.91 27.99 11.22
CA GLY A 172 18.55 29.41 11.19
C GLY A 172 18.21 29.99 9.81
N GLU A 173 18.57 29.34 8.70
CA GLU A 173 18.09 29.67 7.37
C GLU A 173 16.94 28.74 6.96
N GLN A 174 15.75 28.97 7.50
CA GLN A 174 14.54 28.40 6.92
C GLN A 174 14.23 29.17 5.66
N GLY A 175 14.52 28.55 4.50
CA GLY A 175 14.16 29.11 3.21
C GLY A 175 12.65 29.26 3.08
N GLY A 176 12.20 30.48 3.04
CA GLY A 176 11.10 30.97 2.23
C GLY A 176 9.71 30.41 2.41
N ASP A 177 9.22 30.23 3.65
CA ASP A 177 7.81 30.47 3.94
C ASP A 177 7.74 31.70 4.87
N ASP A 178 7.40 32.84 4.30
CA ASP A 178 7.18 34.10 5.01
C ASP A 178 5.93 34.08 5.93
N ALA A 179 5.60 32.96 6.53
CA ALA A 179 4.63 32.91 7.59
C ALA A 179 5.32 33.34 8.89
N PRO A 180 4.93 34.46 9.49
CA PRO A 180 5.51 34.89 10.76
C PRO A 180 5.28 33.79 11.81
N ARG A 181 6.36 33.32 12.42
CA ARG A 181 6.33 32.37 13.53
C ARG A 181 5.40 32.93 14.60
N PRO A 182 4.42 32.14 15.11
CA PRO A 182 3.57 32.59 16.19
C PRO A 182 4.42 33.11 17.36
N ALA A 183 4.10 34.30 17.86
CA ALA A 183 4.86 34.97 18.93
C ALA A 183 5.02 34.13 20.23
N ASN A 184 4.23 33.06 20.37
CA ASN A 184 4.21 32.16 21.53
C ASN A 184 4.74 30.75 21.23
N ALA A 185 5.40 30.51 20.09
CA ALA A 185 6.02 29.22 19.85
C ALA A 185 7.20 29.04 20.84
N PRO A 186 7.27 27.92 21.59
CA PRO A 186 8.38 27.68 22.51
C PRO A 186 9.70 27.70 21.73
N ALA A 187 10.73 28.34 22.31
CA ALA A 187 12.05 28.32 21.73
C ALA A 187 12.50 26.87 21.54
N PRO A 188 13.18 26.52 20.43
CA PRO A 188 13.73 25.19 20.27
C PRO A 188 14.65 24.91 21.46
N THR A 189 14.38 23.85 22.19
CA THR A 189 15.27 23.37 23.26
C THR A 189 16.51 22.80 22.56
N THR A 190 17.55 23.62 22.45
CA THR A 190 18.84 23.20 21.93
C THR A 190 19.55 22.34 22.95
N ALA A 191 19.40 21.05 22.84
CA ALA A 191 20.25 20.09 23.53
C ALA A 191 21.56 19.93 22.73
N GLY A 192 22.63 20.58 23.15
CA GLY A 192 23.98 20.44 22.60
C GLY A 192 24.30 21.38 21.41
N PRO A 193 25.56 21.41 20.96
CA PRO A 193 25.98 22.16 19.78
C PRO A 193 25.29 21.59 18.52
N PRO A 194 24.94 22.43 17.52
CA PRO A 194 24.31 21.99 16.28
C PRO A 194 25.21 20.99 15.58
N ASP A 195 24.61 19.89 15.09
CA ASP A 195 25.32 18.92 14.24
C ASP A 195 25.55 19.55 12.85
N GLU A 196 26.82 19.90 12.59
CA GLU A 196 27.24 20.56 11.35
C GLU A 196 27.33 19.62 10.14
N ARG A 197 27.11 18.31 10.34
CA ARG A 197 27.09 17.35 9.24
C ARG A 197 25.91 17.65 8.30
N TRP A 198 26.04 17.22 7.08
CA TRP A 198 24.92 17.29 6.14
C TRP A 198 23.68 16.58 6.68
N ARG A 199 22.51 17.09 6.38
CA ARG A 199 21.24 16.48 6.79
C ARG A 199 21.17 14.99 6.43
N VAL A 200 21.59 14.62 5.22
CA VAL A 200 21.62 13.22 4.79
C VAL A 200 22.44 12.31 5.70
N ASP A 201 23.54 12.79 6.28
CA ASP A 201 24.38 11.96 7.17
C ASP A 201 23.65 11.65 8.48
N ARG A 202 22.92 12.63 9.05
CA ARG A 202 22.07 12.43 10.22
C ARG A 202 20.91 11.49 9.91
N VAL A 203 20.26 11.68 8.75
CA VAL A 203 19.16 10.82 8.28
C VAL A 203 19.63 9.37 8.10
N LEU A 204 20.78 9.15 7.50
CA LEU A 204 21.31 7.79 7.32
C LEU A 204 21.72 7.14 8.64
N ASP A 205 22.26 7.89 9.60
CA ASP A 205 22.53 7.38 10.95
C ASP A 205 21.22 7.01 11.66
N TRP A 206 20.18 7.84 11.52
CA TRP A 206 18.86 7.56 12.07
C TRP A 206 18.23 6.31 11.43
N LEU A 207 18.32 6.17 10.10
CA LEU A 207 17.86 4.97 9.39
C LEU A 207 18.64 3.73 9.82
N ALA A 208 19.96 3.83 10.00
CA ALA A 208 20.75 2.71 10.49
C ALA A 208 20.35 2.27 11.91
N ALA A 209 19.98 3.21 12.77
CA ALA A 209 19.54 2.91 14.13
C ALA A 209 18.12 2.30 14.19
N ASN A 210 17.19 2.74 13.32
CA ASN A 210 15.79 2.35 13.37
C ASN A 210 15.43 1.25 12.35
N TYR A 211 16.17 1.15 11.25
CA TYR A 211 15.99 0.19 10.15
C TYR A 211 17.31 -0.53 9.81
N GLY A 212 18.02 -0.92 10.86
CA GLY A 212 19.29 -1.62 10.77
C GLY A 212 19.17 -3.02 10.17
N PHE A 213 20.29 -3.62 9.84
CA PHE A 213 20.37 -4.94 9.24
C PHE A 213 19.78 -6.03 10.14
N GLU A 214 20.15 -6.01 11.42
CA GLU A 214 19.61 -6.91 12.43
C GLU A 214 18.55 -6.19 13.28
N THR A 215 17.34 -6.73 13.30
CA THR A 215 16.22 -6.23 14.11
C THR A 215 15.72 -7.32 15.06
N PRO A 216 15.02 -6.98 16.15
CA PRO A 216 14.36 -7.97 16.99
C PRO A 216 13.41 -8.88 16.19
N ASP A 217 12.60 -8.29 15.30
CA ASP A 217 11.66 -9.02 14.45
C ASP A 217 12.36 -10.04 13.53
N TRP A 218 13.53 -9.67 12.99
CA TRP A 218 14.31 -10.57 12.15
C TRP A 218 14.86 -11.75 12.97
N LYS A 219 15.39 -11.49 14.15
CA LYS A 219 15.91 -12.54 15.05
C LYS A 219 14.81 -13.50 15.47
N GLU A 220 13.64 -12.97 15.81
CA GLU A 220 12.47 -13.78 16.15
C GLU A 220 12.04 -14.66 14.96
N TYR A 221 11.92 -14.07 13.76
CA TYR A 221 11.58 -14.79 12.55
C TYR A 221 12.57 -15.91 12.25
N GLN A 222 13.88 -15.65 12.31
CA GLN A 222 14.92 -16.67 12.05
C GLN A 222 14.82 -17.85 13.03
N GLY A 223 14.41 -17.61 14.25
CA GLY A 223 14.17 -18.66 15.28
C GLY A 223 12.93 -19.51 15.05
N LYS A 224 11.97 -19.02 14.27
CA LYS A 224 10.64 -19.65 14.07
C LYS A 224 10.36 -20.03 12.60
N LYS A 225 11.37 -19.98 11.74
CA LYS A 225 11.20 -20.16 10.30
C LYS A 225 10.48 -21.47 9.98
N SER A 226 9.25 -21.37 9.44
CA SER A 226 8.44 -22.49 8.97
C SER A 226 7.58 -22.03 7.81
N ILE A 227 7.50 -22.80 6.74
CA ILE A 227 6.66 -22.45 5.58
C ILE A 227 5.23 -22.90 5.87
N PRO A 228 4.28 -21.97 6.07
CA PRO A 228 2.88 -22.33 6.29
C PRO A 228 2.27 -22.99 5.06
N ASP A 229 1.38 -23.96 5.27
CA ASP A 229 0.57 -24.51 4.20
C ASP A 229 -0.69 -23.65 4.02
N LEU A 230 -0.81 -22.97 2.88
CA LEU A 230 -2.01 -22.20 2.52
C LEU A 230 -3.11 -23.07 1.91
N SER A 231 -2.88 -24.36 1.67
CA SER A 231 -3.87 -25.24 1.05
C SER A 231 -5.21 -25.20 1.76
N GLY A 232 -6.29 -25.24 0.98
CA GLY A 232 -7.65 -25.18 1.48
C GLY A 232 -8.44 -23.99 0.97
N ARG A 233 -9.62 -23.80 1.58
CA ARG A 233 -10.60 -22.80 1.16
C ARG A 233 -10.50 -21.53 2.00
N TRP A 234 -10.69 -20.40 1.35
CA TRP A 234 -10.60 -19.07 1.95
C TRP A 234 -11.78 -18.21 1.51
N LEU A 235 -12.42 -17.51 2.44
CA LEU A 235 -13.42 -16.48 2.13
C LEU A 235 -12.72 -15.19 1.73
N PHE A 236 -12.83 -14.84 0.47
CA PHE A 236 -12.29 -13.60 -0.10
C PHE A 236 -13.31 -12.47 0.03
N THR A 237 -12.85 -11.29 0.40
CA THR A 237 -13.62 -10.05 0.40
C THR A 237 -12.78 -8.88 -0.09
N THR A 238 -13.39 -7.99 -0.87
CA THR A 238 -12.85 -6.68 -1.25
C THR A 238 -13.98 -5.70 -1.50
N HIS A 239 -13.69 -4.42 -1.37
CA HIS A 239 -14.59 -3.35 -1.79
C HIS A 239 -14.19 -2.85 -3.17
N LEU A 240 -15.10 -2.91 -4.13
CA LEU A 240 -14.90 -2.33 -5.45
C LEU A 240 -15.46 -0.91 -5.44
N PRO A 241 -14.62 0.13 -5.61
CA PRO A 241 -15.06 1.52 -5.55
C PRO A 241 -16.26 1.79 -6.45
N THR A 242 -17.19 2.58 -5.99
CA THR A 242 -18.49 2.93 -6.61
C THR A 242 -19.49 1.79 -6.78
N LYS A 243 -19.11 0.54 -6.47
CA LYS A 243 -19.93 -0.66 -6.69
C LYS A 243 -20.23 -1.44 -5.41
N GLY A 244 -19.28 -1.49 -4.47
CA GLY A 244 -19.46 -2.15 -3.18
C GLY A 244 -18.79 -3.50 -3.04
N LEU A 245 -19.36 -4.39 -2.23
CA LEU A 245 -18.76 -5.66 -1.81
C LEU A 245 -18.62 -6.67 -2.96
N VAL A 246 -17.41 -7.18 -3.13
CA VAL A 246 -17.11 -8.41 -3.87
C VAL A 246 -16.71 -9.48 -2.86
N SER A 247 -17.27 -10.67 -2.96
CA SER A 247 -16.94 -11.80 -2.07
C SER A 247 -16.98 -13.12 -2.80
N GLY A 248 -16.36 -14.15 -2.23
CA GLY A 248 -16.41 -15.49 -2.78
C GLY A 248 -15.43 -16.43 -2.11
N VAL A 249 -15.33 -17.64 -2.60
CA VAL A 249 -14.43 -18.66 -2.06
C VAL A 249 -13.26 -18.87 -2.99
N VAL A 250 -12.05 -18.69 -2.47
CA VAL A 250 -10.79 -18.98 -3.16
C VAL A 250 -10.17 -20.23 -2.56
N THR A 251 -9.79 -21.18 -3.40
CA THR A 251 -9.11 -22.42 -2.99
C THR A 251 -7.64 -22.33 -3.38
N PHE A 252 -6.77 -22.57 -2.41
CA PHE A 252 -5.33 -22.70 -2.61
C PHE A 252 -4.95 -24.18 -2.68
N GLN A 253 -4.08 -24.50 -3.63
CA GLN A 253 -3.50 -25.84 -3.78
C GLN A 253 -1.98 -25.72 -3.87
N LYS A 254 -1.26 -26.47 -3.04
CA LYS A 254 0.19 -26.52 -3.06
C LYS A 254 0.71 -27.14 -4.37
N THR A 255 1.73 -26.54 -4.94
CA THR A 255 2.42 -26.98 -6.15
C THR A 255 3.93 -27.06 -5.90
N ALA A 256 4.70 -27.60 -6.83
CA ALA A 256 6.16 -27.61 -6.72
C ALA A 256 6.76 -26.20 -6.71
N ALA A 257 6.10 -25.22 -7.36
CA ALA A 257 6.58 -23.84 -7.48
C ALA A 257 5.99 -22.86 -6.46
N GLY A 258 5.06 -23.28 -5.62
CA GLY A 258 4.33 -22.42 -4.67
C GLY A 258 2.89 -22.89 -4.51
N PHE A 259 1.92 -22.07 -4.88
CA PHE A 259 0.49 -22.41 -4.82
C PHE A 259 -0.21 -21.99 -6.12
N SER A 260 -1.19 -22.78 -6.55
CA SER A 260 -2.21 -22.36 -7.49
C SER A 260 -3.46 -21.91 -6.74
N THR A 261 -4.24 -21.01 -7.32
CA THR A 261 -5.49 -20.53 -6.76
C THR A 261 -6.62 -20.64 -7.76
N THR A 262 -7.81 -21.00 -7.29
CA THR A 262 -9.06 -20.95 -8.05
C THR A 262 -10.12 -20.30 -7.19
N GLY A 263 -10.93 -19.41 -7.73
CA GLY A 263 -11.97 -18.72 -6.96
C GLY A 263 -13.22 -18.47 -7.79
N ASP A 264 -14.38 -18.61 -7.17
CA ASP A 264 -15.66 -18.19 -7.69
C ASP A 264 -16.10 -16.98 -6.85
N LEU A 265 -16.13 -15.78 -7.49
CA LEU A 265 -16.42 -14.50 -6.84
C LEU A 265 -17.78 -14.00 -7.28
N THR A 266 -18.53 -13.43 -6.34
CA THR A 266 -19.79 -12.72 -6.59
C THR A 266 -19.55 -11.23 -6.57
N LEU A 267 -19.90 -10.56 -7.65
CA LEU A 267 -19.82 -9.11 -7.83
C LEU A 267 -21.00 -8.40 -7.12
N PRO A 268 -20.89 -7.07 -6.91
CA PRO A 268 -21.99 -6.31 -6.26
C PRO A 268 -23.34 -6.43 -6.99
N ASP A 269 -23.35 -6.57 -8.31
CA ASP A 269 -24.56 -6.78 -9.14
C ASP A 269 -25.10 -8.24 -9.10
N GLY A 270 -24.46 -9.13 -8.34
CA GLY A 270 -24.86 -10.54 -8.20
C GLY A 270 -24.27 -11.49 -9.23
N LYS A 271 -23.59 -10.99 -10.25
CA LYS A 271 -22.91 -11.85 -11.23
C LYS A 271 -21.76 -12.59 -10.57
N SER A 272 -21.52 -13.82 -11.05
CA SER A 272 -20.40 -14.63 -10.60
C SER A 272 -19.28 -14.61 -11.63
N GLU A 273 -18.04 -14.54 -11.16
CA GLU A 273 -16.83 -14.62 -11.96
C GLU A 273 -15.91 -15.71 -11.42
N ARG A 274 -15.41 -16.55 -12.32
CA ARG A 274 -14.37 -17.51 -11.98
C ARG A 274 -13.00 -16.93 -12.21
N ARG A 275 -12.11 -17.13 -11.24
CA ARG A 275 -10.71 -16.69 -11.31
C ARG A 275 -9.75 -17.85 -11.10
N THR A 276 -8.62 -17.77 -11.77
CA THR A 276 -7.50 -18.68 -11.60
C THR A 276 -6.23 -17.88 -11.35
N GLY A 277 -5.30 -18.45 -10.62
CA GLY A 277 -4.06 -17.74 -10.31
C GLY A 277 -2.98 -18.64 -9.75
N SER A 278 -1.86 -18.03 -9.43
CA SER A 278 -0.74 -18.68 -8.76
C SER A 278 0.06 -17.68 -7.97
N GLY A 279 0.87 -18.16 -7.03
CA GLY A 279 1.76 -17.30 -6.26
C GLY A 279 2.66 -18.08 -5.32
N VAL A 280 3.48 -17.31 -4.60
CA VAL A 280 4.48 -17.83 -3.67
C VAL A 280 4.44 -17.04 -2.36
N LEU A 281 4.89 -17.68 -1.29
CA LEU A 281 5.20 -17.00 -0.03
C LEU A 281 6.67 -16.60 -0.02
N TYR A 282 6.93 -15.37 0.39
CA TYR A 282 8.26 -14.88 0.75
C TYR A 282 8.33 -14.71 2.27
N THR A 283 9.48 -15.03 2.85
CA THR A 283 9.71 -14.98 4.29
C THR A 283 8.54 -15.56 5.09
N ASP A 284 8.01 -16.65 4.59
CA ASP A 284 6.94 -17.51 5.15
C ASP A 284 5.56 -16.88 5.31
N LEU A 285 5.44 -15.54 5.39
CA LEU A 285 4.17 -14.87 5.66
C LEU A 285 3.78 -13.79 4.64
N THR A 286 4.57 -13.56 3.59
CA THR A 286 4.26 -12.54 2.59
C THR A 286 3.94 -13.16 1.24
N TRP A 287 2.66 -13.14 0.86
CA TRP A 287 2.17 -13.66 -0.41
C TRP A 287 2.44 -12.70 -1.57
N ARG A 288 2.92 -13.27 -2.66
CA ARG A 288 2.98 -12.61 -3.97
C ARG A 288 2.33 -13.51 -5.00
N GLY A 289 1.23 -13.04 -5.55
CA GLY A 289 0.43 -13.80 -6.51
C GLY A 289 -0.01 -12.96 -7.70
N ARG A 290 -0.53 -13.66 -8.68
CA ARG A 290 -1.24 -13.11 -9.82
C ARG A 290 -2.46 -13.96 -10.10
N SER A 291 -3.60 -13.32 -10.35
CA SER A 291 -4.83 -14.01 -10.73
C SER A 291 -5.52 -13.33 -11.90
N GLU A 292 -6.16 -14.13 -12.73
CA GLU A 292 -6.85 -13.76 -13.96
C GLU A 292 -8.31 -14.21 -13.92
N GLY A 293 -9.19 -13.50 -14.63
CA GLY A 293 -10.59 -13.87 -14.78
C GLY A 293 -11.31 -12.93 -15.76
N PRO A 294 -12.39 -13.40 -16.41
CA PRO A 294 -13.17 -12.57 -17.31
C PRO A 294 -13.72 -11.35 -16.55
N GLY A 295 -13.66 -10.18 -17.17
CA GLY A 295 -14.21 -8.94 -16.62
C GLY A 295 -13.44 -8.28 -15.49
N LEU A 296 -12.69 -9.03 -14.70
CA LEU A 296 -11.68 -8.51 -13.77
C LEU A 296 -10.32 -8.74 -14.40
N LEU A 297 -9.68 -7.67 -14.81
CA LEU A 297 -8.36 -7.68 -15.43
C LEU A 297 -7.33 -8.39 -14.53
N ASP A 298 -6.22 -8.78 -15.12
CA ASP A 298 -5.08 -9.34 -14.39
C ASP A 298 -4.81 -8.60 -13.10
N ARG A 299 -4.75 -9.33 -11.99
CA ARG A 299 -4.52 -8.78 -10.67
C ARG A 299 -3.22 -9.31 -10.10
N ARG A 300 -2.36 -8.41 -9.69
CA ARG A 300 -1.22 -8.72 -8.83
C ARG A 300 -1.68 -8.69 -7.39
N GLU A 301 -1.19 -9.62 -6.61
CA GLU A 301 -1.60 -9.83 -5.22
C GLU A 301 -0.40 -9.67 -4.30
N VAL A 302 -0.52 -8.78 -3.33
CA VAL A 302 0.49 -8.54 -2.30
C VAL A 302 -0.21 -8.59 -0.96
N LEU A 303 -0.09 -9.72 -0.27
CA LEU A 303 -0.80 -9.97 0.98
C LEU A 303 0.18 -10.41 2.07
N ALA A 304 -0.17 -10.16 3.32
CA ALA A 304 0.48 -10.71 4.50
C ALA A 304 -0.42 -11.76 5.16
N LEU A 305 0.15 -12.88 5.51
CA LEU A 305 -0.51 -13.89 6.34
C LEU A 305 -0.44 -13.45 7.81
N SER A 306 -1.51 -13.65 8.55
CA SER A 306 -1.51 -13.50 10.01
C SER A 306 -0.64 -14.57 10.68
N ASP A 307 -0.16 -14.29 11.90
CA ASP A 307 0.76 -15.19 12.62
C ASP A 307 0.12 -16.55 12.96
N ASP A 308 -1.19 -16.58 13.11
CA ASP A 308 -1.97 -17.80 13.31
C ASP A 308 -2.33 -18.55 12.01
N GLY A 309 -1.94 -18.00 10.85
CA GLY A 309 -2.22 -18.59 9.54
C GLY A 309 -3.68 -18.54 9.10
N SER A 310 -4.53 -17.75 9.75
CA SER A 310 -5.98 -17.72 9.52
C SER A 310 -6.45 -16.63 8.57
N VAL A 311 -5.65 -15.56 8.37
CA VAL A 311 -6.00 -14.40 7.55
C VAL A 311 -4.88 -14.05 6.60
N LEU A 312 -5.20 -13.84 5.32
CA LEU A 312 -4.36 -13.14 4.34
C LEU A 312 -4.98 -11.77 4.08
N GLU A 313 -4.20 -10.71 4.26
CA GLU A 313 -4.68 -9.34 4.13
C GLU A 313 -3.66 -8.46 3.40
N GLY A 314 -4.12 -7.57 2.55
CA GLY A 314 -3.27 -6.66 1.80
C GLY A 314 -3.97 -6.09 0.58
N ARG A 315 -3.28 -6.07 -0.58
CA ARG A 315 -3.77 -5.36 -1.75
C ARG A 315 -3.76 -6.20 -3.01
N PHE A 316 -4.78 -5.97 -3.83
CA PHE A 316 -4.87 -6.43 -5.21
C PHE A 316 -4.68 -5.25 -6.15
N PHE A 317 -3.77 -5.37 -7.11
CA PHE A 317 -3.49 -4.32 -8.10
C PHE A 317 -3.93 -4.76 -9.48
N ARG A 318 -4.53 -3.84 -10.20
CA ARG A 318 -4.81 -4.01 -11.63
C ARG A 318 -3.60 -3.56 -12.43
N GLY A 319 -3.16 -4.39 -13.40
CA GLY A 319 -2.05 -4.04 -14.28
C GLY A 319 -0.68 -3.99 -13.61
N GLU A 320 0.27 -3.37 -14.27
CA GLU A 320 1.66 -3.32 -13.85
C GLU A 320 2.07 -1.99 -13.22
N TYR A 321 1.46 -0.89 -13.65
CA TYR A 321 1.86 0.47 -13.27
C TYR A 321 0.66 1.37 -13.05
N GLY A 322 0.75 2.24 -12.03
CA GLY A 322 -0.18 3.34 -11.79
C GLY A 322 -1.64 2.93 -11.53
N GLU A 323 -1.90 1.65 -11.42
CA GLU A 323 -3.23 1.12 -11.26
C GLU A 323 -3.71 1.18 -9.81
N LEU A 324 -5.00 1.36 -9.68
CA LEU A 324 -5.63 1.44 -8.37
C LEU A 324 -5.60 0.11 -7.65
N GLY A 325 -4.96 0.06 -6.48
CA GLY A 325 -5.01 -1.10 -5.59
C GLY A 325 -6.37 -1.18 -4.89
N LEU A 326 -6.81 -2.40 -4.61
CA LEU A 326 -7.98 -2.71 -3.81
C LEU A 326 -7.53 -3.41 -2.54
N ASP A 327 -8.05 -2.99 -1.39
CA ASP A 327 -7.83 -3.74 -0.15
C ASP A 327 -8.55 -5.08 -0.25
N ALA A 328 -7.84 -6.14 0.07
CA ALA A 328 -8.35 -7.50 -0.02
C ALA A 328 -8.07 -8.27 1.26
N LYS A 329 -9.03 -9.08 1.65
CA LYS A 329 -8.93 -9.95 2.80
C LYS A 329 -9.42 -11.36 2.45
N LEU A 330 -8.65 -12.35 2.87
CA LEU A 330 -9.05 -13.75 2.79
C LEU A 330 -9.00 -14.32 4.20
N VAL A 331 -10.08 -14.96 4.62
CA VAL A 331 -10.18 -15.64 5.90
C VAL A 331 -10.26 -17.13 5.65
N ARG A 332 -9.40 -17.91 6.31
CA ARG A 332 -9.39 -19.38 6.16
C ARG A 332 -10.74 -19.96 6.58
N LEU A 333 -11.28 -20.83 5.75
CA LEU A 333 -12.55 -21.48 6.00
C LEU A 333 -12.35 -22.86 6.62
N GLY A 334 -13.09 -23.11 7.71
CA GLY A 334 -13.42 -24.43 8.19
C GLY A 334 -14.75 -24.92 7.61
N SER A 335 -15.51 -25.70 8.40
CA SER A 335 -16.85 -26.18 8.08
C SER A 335 -17.96 -25.16 8.40
N ASP A 336 -17.69 -24.25 9.32
CA ASP A 336 -18.71 -23.35 9.88
C ASP A 336 -19.13 -22.27 8.88
N PRO A 337 -20.40 -21.85 8.90
CA PRO A 337 -20.87 -20.73 8.11
C PRO A 337 -20.12 -19.44 8.46
N ARG A 338 -19.90 -18.59 7.46
CA ARG A 338 -19.28 -17.27 7.63
C ARG A 338 -20.02 -16.23 6.81
N ILE A 339 -20.28 -15.08 7.41
CA ILE A 339 -20.85 -13.91 6.76
C ILE A 339 -19.71 -13.01 6.31
N ALA A 340 -19.67 -12.64 5.03
CA ALA A 340 -18.73 -11.70 4.44
C ALA A 340 -19.25 -10.26 4.50
N GLY A 341 -20.57 -10.10 4.37
CA GLY A 341 -21.26 -8.80 4.40
C GLY A 341 -22.67 -8.88 3.85
N VAL A 342 -23.30 -7.72 3.78
CA VAL A 342 -24.69 -7.57 3.33
C VAL A 342 -24.76 -6.54 2.22
N VAL A 343 -25.59 -6.78 1.22
CA VAL A 343 -25.77 -5.90 0.05
C VAL A 343 -27.27 -5.74 -0.24
N PRO A 344 -27.81 -4.53 -0.24
CA PRO A 344 -27.18 -3.28 0.16
C PRO A 344 -26.78 -3.29 1.65
N LYS A 345 -25.83 -2.46 2.03
CA LYS A 345 -25.36 -2.37 3.42
C LYS A 345 -26.41 -1.77 4.36
N ALA A 346 -27.30 -0.94 3.80
CA ALA A 346 -28.37 -0.31 4.55
C ALA A 346 -29.66 -0.26 3.74
N VAL A 347 -30.81 -0.29 4.45
CA VAL A 347 -32.14 -0.15 3.88
C VAL A 347 -32.89 1.01 4.52
N ALA A 348 -33.76 1.66 3.71
CA ALA A 348 -34.55 2.77 4.17
C ALA A 348 -35.79 2.29 4.94
N ALA A 349 -36.09 2.94 6.05
CA ALA A 349 -37.35 2.87 6.79
C ALA A 349 -38.23 4.07 6.47
N SER A 350 -39.54 3.90 6.59
CA SER A 350 -40.51 4.98 6.53
C SER A 350 -41.30 5.03 7.84
N ALA A 351 -41.55 6.23 8.33
CA ALA A 351 -42.35 6.41 9.53
C ALA A 351 -43.81 6.02 9.33
N GLN A 352 -44.30 6.11 8.08
CA GLN A 352 -45.75 5.98 7.77
C GLN A 352 -46.15 4.57 7.31
N ALA A 353 -45.22 3.82 6.69
CA ALA A 353 -45.56 2.52 6.10
C ALA A 353 -44.38 1.56 6.12
N ALA A 354 -44.67 0.28 6.26
CA ALA A 354 -43.67 -0.75 6.02
C ALA A 354 -43.27 -0.76 4.56
N SER A 355 -41.98 -1.03 4.30
CA SER A 355 -41.42 -1.10 2.95
C SER A 355 -40.79 -2.46 2.68
N ALA A 356 -40.84 -2.89 1.42
CA ALA A 356 -40.17 -4.11 0.99
C ALA A 356 -38.77 -3.79 0.43
N ALA A 357 -37.80 -4.63 0.74
CA ALA A 357 -36.46 -4.55 0.16
C ALA A 357 -35.91 -5.94 -0.19
N THR A 358 -34.98 -5.97 -1.12
CA THR A 358 -34.19 -7.17 -1.41
C THR A 358 -32.83 -7.01 -0.78
N VAL A 359 -32.39 -8.02 -0.02
CA VAL A 359 -31.11 -8.03 0.69
C VAL A 359 -30.38 -9.32 0.35
N ARG A 360 -29.10 -9.22 0.02
CA ARG A 360 -28.22 -10.36 -0.18
C ARG A 360 -27.21 -10.44 0.97
N ILE A 361 -27.18 -11.59 1.65
CA ILE A 361 -26.11 -11.92 2.59
C ILE A 361 -25.06 -12.71 1.82
N ALA A 362 -23.87 -12.16 1.73
CA ALA A 362 -22.72 -12.81 1.12
C ALA A 362 -21.90 -13.55 2.20
N GLY A 363 -21.28 -14.68 1.84
CA GLY A 363 -20.53 -15.44 2.82
C GLY A 363 -19.95 -16.74 2.30
N ALA A 364 -19.90 -17.75 3.16
CA ALA A 364 -19.49 -19.11 2.81
C ALA A 364 -20.12 -20.14 3.75
N ASN A 365 -20.23 -21.39 3.27
CA ASN A 365 -20.72 -22.55 4.00
C ASN A 365 -22.15 -22.41 4.56
N PHE A 366 -22.98 -21.58 3.96
CA PHE A 366 -24.38 -21.51 4.36
C PHE A 366 -25.07 -22.86 4.14
N PRO A 367 -25.74 -23.43 5.17
CA PRO A 367 -26.43 -24.71 5.03
C PRO A 367 -27.55 -24.64 3.96
N THR A 368 -27.67 -25.70 3.17
CA THR A 368 -28.78 -25.81 2.21
C THR A 368 -30.16 -25.89 2.89
N SER A 369 -30.18 -26.26 4.17
CA SER A 369 -31.37 -26.28 5.03
C SER A 369 -31.79 -24.91 5.55
N THR A 370 -30.96 -23.85 5.39
CA THR A 370 -31.27 -22.50 5.88
C THR A 370 -32.67 -22.07 5.48
N ALA A 371 -33.46 -21.67 6.47
CA ALA A 371 -34.81 -21.16 6.31
C ALA A 371 -34.90 -19.68 6.73
N PRO A 372 -35.95 -18.94 6.35
CA PRO A 372 -36.12 -17.54 6.76
C PRO A 372 -36.04 -17.33 8.28
N ALA A 373 -36.52 -18.28 9.08
CA ALA A 373 -36.48 -18.24 10.55
C ALA A 373 -35.06 -18.33 11.15
N ASP A 374 -34.09 -18.85 10.38
CA ASP A 374 -32.69 -18.92 10.80
C ASP A 374 -31.93 -17.60 10.60
N ILE A 375 -32.56 -16.61 9.97
CA ILE A 375 -31.93 -15.37 9.56
C ILE A 375 -32.52 -14.20 10.35
N ASP A 376 -31.65 -13.42 10.97
CA ASP A 376 -32.02 -12.23 11.72
C ASP A 376 -31.18 -11.03 11.24
N LEU A 377 -31.87 -9.96 10.82
CA LEU A 377 -31.27 -8.70 10.38
C LEU A 377 -31.43 -7.59 11.43
N GLY A 378 -31.81 -7.95 12.64
CA GLY A 378 -32.01 -7.06 13.76
C GLY A 378 -33.39 -6.41 13.82
N PRO A 379 -33.63 -5.59 14.84
CA PRO A 379 -34.95 -5.00 15.10
C PRO A 379 -35.49 -4.19 13.93
N GLY A 380 -36.80 -4.32 13.66
CA GLY A 380 -37.50 -3.58 12.62
C GLY A 380 -37.32 -4.11 11.19
N VAL A 381 -36.65 -5.27 11.03
CA VAL A 381 -36.48 -5.90 9.70
C VAL A 381 -36.90 -7.37 9.77
N LYS A 382 -37.95 -7.71 9.04
CA LYS A 382 -38.51 -9.07 8.99
C LYS A 382 -38.12 -9.77 7.69
N VAL A 383 -37.52 -10.98 7.78
CA VAL A 383 -37.30 -11.81 6.61
C VAL A 383 -38.61 -12.47 6.19
N LYS A 384 -39.12 -12.11 5.02
CA LYS A 384 -40.40 -12.63 4.49
C LYS A 384 -40.19 -13.92 3.71
N SER A 385 -39.17 -13.95 2.88
CA SER A 385 -38.86 -15.12 2.06
C SER A 385 -37.37 -15.20 1.70
N LEU A 386 -36.94 -16.39 1.36
CA LEU A 386 -35.61 -16.69 0.81
C LEU A 386 -35.79 -16.93 -0.70
N ARG A 387 -35.47 -15.94 -1.54
CA ARG A 387 -35.62 -16.00 -3.00
C ARG A 387 -34.67 -16.99 -3.63
N SER A 388 -33.43 -16.98 -3.18
CA SER A 388 -32.43 -17.95 -3.62
C SER A 388 -31.44 -18.24 -2.51
N LYS A 389 -30.87 -19.44 -2.51
CA LYS A 389 -29.84 -19.85 -1.58
C LYS A 389 -28.74 -20.65 -2.26
N ALA A 390 -27.52 -20.29 -1.93
CA ALA A 390 -26.32 -21.01 -2.31
C ALA A 390 -25.36 -21.05 -1.11
N PRO A 391 -24.37 -21.93 -1.11
CA PRO A 391 -23.41 -22.02 0.00
C PRO A 391 -22.66 -20.71 0.28
N ASP A 392 -22.59 -19.81 -0.69
CA ASP A 392 -21.86 -18.53 -0.64
C ASP A 392 -22.76 -17.30 -0.56
N ARG A 393 -24.07 -17.45 -0.72
CA ARG A 393 -25.02 -16.32 -0.72
C ARG A 393 -26.45 -16.74 -0.37
N LEU A 394 -27.16 -15.81 0.26
CA LEU A 394 -28.59 -15.89 0.55
C LEU A 394 -29.26 -14.60 0.02
N GLU A 395 -30.27 -14.75 -0.84
CA GLU A 395 -31.05 -13.59 -1.35
C GLU A 395 -32.41 -13.58 -0.68
N LEU A 396 -32.72 -12.47 -0.02
CA LEU A 396 -33.86 -12.32 0.87
C LEU A 396 -34.82 -11.25 0.34
N GLU A 397 -36.13 -11.51 0.49
CA GLU A 397 -37.13 -10.46 0.59
C GLU A 397 -37.32 -10.11 2.05
N VAL A 398 -37.18 -8.86 2.36
CA VAL A 398 -37.38 -8.34 3.71
C VAL A 398 -38.47 -7.27 3.74
N GLU A 399 -39.14 -7.17 4.88
CA GLU A 399 -40.04 -6.08 5.21
C GLU A 399 -39.36 -5.23 6.28
N VAL A 400 -39.16 -3.96 5.97
CA VAL A 400 -38.73 -2.96 6.94
C VAL A 400 -40.00 -2.36 7.57
N GLU A 401 -40.14 -2.52 8.87
CA GLU A 401 -41.35 -2.09 9.61
C GLU A 401 -41.49 -0.56 9.58
N ALA A 402 -42.72 -0.09 9.61
CA ALA A 402 -42.99 1.33 9.79
C ALA A 402 -42.39 1.82 11.12
N GLY A 403 -41.69 2.93 11.07
CA GLY A 403 -41.01 3.48 12.26
C GLY A 403 -39.86 2.66 12.79
N ALA A 404 -39.27 1.76 11.99
CA ALA A 404 -38.06 1.05 12.39
C ALA A 404 -36.97 2.07 12.77
N VAL A 405 -36.39 1.93 13.97
CA VAL A 405 -35.41 2.88 14.52
C VAL A 405 -34.12 2.85 13.68
N PRO A 406 -33.59 3.97 13.20
CA PRO A 406 -32.34 4.02 12.49
C PRO A 406 -31.15 3.49 13.31
N GLY A 407 -30.13 3.01 12.63
CA GLY A 407 -28.87 2.58 13.27
C GLY A 407 -28.33 1.25 12.73
N ARG A 408 -27.19 0.86 13.28
CA ARG A 408 -26.49 -0.38 12.93
C ARG A 408 -27.18 -1.63 13.44
N ARG A 409 -27.01 -2.74 12.75
CA ARG A 409 -27.61 -4.05 13.06
C ARG A 409 -26.57 -5.16 12.96
N ASN A 410 -26.64 -6.08 13.89
CA ASN A 410 -25.98 -7.36 13.74
C ASN A 410 -26.79 -8.22 12.78
N VAL A 411 -26.11 -9.05 12.01
CA VAL A 411 -26.74 -10.00 11.10
C VAL A 411 -26.39 -11.41 11.54
N ARG A 412 -27.42 -12.23 11.74
CA ARG A 412 -27.26 -13.62 12.15
C ARG A 412 -27.81 -14.56 11.09
N VAL A 413 -27.06 -15.64 10.83
CA VAL A 413 -27.51 -16.79 10.02
C VAL A 413 -27.20 -18.06 10.80
N GLY A 414 -28.23 -18.72 11.33
CA GLY A 414 -28.05 -19.84 12.24
C GLY A 414 -27.26 -19.45 13.49
N SER A 415 -26.11 -20.07 13.70
CA SER A 415 -25.19 -19.79 14.81
C SER A 415 -24.16 -18.68 14.49
N THR A 416 -24.07 -18.25 13.22
CA THR A 416 -23.06 -17.27 12.79
C THR A 416 -23.60 -15.85 12.93
N ASN A 417 -22.80 -14.95 13.51
CA ASN A 417 -23.13 -13.55 13.70
C ASN A 417 -22.06 -12.65 13.07
N ALA A 418 -22.52 -11.58 12.40
CA ALA A 418 -21.70 -10.49 11.92
C ALA A 418 -22.13 -9.19 12.60
N VAL A 419 -21.24 -8.61 13.38
CA VAL A 419 -21.52 -7.39 14.15
C VAL A 419 -21.53 -6.18 13.23
N ASP A 420 -22.51 -5.28 13.40
CA ASP A 420 -22.66 -4.03 12.66
C ASP A 420 -22.60 -4.17 11.12
N ALA A 421 -23.03 -5.35 10.63
CA ALA A 421 -22.91 -5.69 9.20
C ALA A 421 -24.02 -5.12 8.32
N PHE A 422 -25.05 -4.54 8.91
CA PHE A 422 -26.23 -4.00 8.24
C PHE A 422 -26.70 -2.72 8.94
N ALA A 423 -27.51 -1.91 8.27
CA ALA A 423 -28.10 -0.74 8.87
C ALA A 423 -29.53 -0.47 8.38
N VAL A 424 -30.29 0.24 9.21
CA VAL A 424 -31.58 0.85 8.85
C VAL A 424 -31.42 2.36 8.95
N TYR A 425 -31.98 3.10 8.01
CA TYR A 425 -31.99 4.57 8.03
C TYR A 425 -33.34 5.12 7.60
N ASP A 426 -33.70 6.30 8.04
CA ASP A 426 -34.88 7.01 7.63
C ASP A 426 -34.58 8.20 6.71
N HIS A 427 -33.37 8.75 6.81
CA HIS A 427 -32.86 9.80 5.94
C HIS A 427 -31.34 9.69 5.77
N ILE A 428 -30.81 10.41 4.80
CA ILE A 428 -29.39 10.56 4.56
C ILE A 428 -28.99 11.97 4.95
N ASP A 429 -28.08 12.10 5.90
CA ASP A 429 -27.67 13.40 6.44
C ASP A 429 -26.59 14.06 5.60
N TYR A 430 -25.61 13.27 5.15
CA TYR A 430 -24.51 13.78 4.36
C TYR A 430 -23.88 12.71 3.46
N VAL A 431 -22.99 13.15 2.58
CA VAL A 431 -22.22 12.30 1.69
C VAL A 431 -20.73 12.59 1.88
N LYS A 432 -19.94 11.55 2.09
CA LYS A 432 -18.47 11.63 2.05
C LYS A 432 -17.92 11.18 0.71
N VAL A 433 -16.88 11.87 0.24
CA VAL A 433 -16.07 11.43 -0.89
C VAL A 433 -14.87 10.65 -0.34
N ARG A 434 -14.59 9.51 -0.94
CA ARG A 434 -13.41 8.68 -0.64
C ARG A 434 -12.56 8.49 -1.91
N PRO A 435 -11.23 8.61 -1.80
CA PRO A 435 -10.50 9.09 -0.63
C PRO A 435 -10.79 10.56 -0.35
N GLU A 436 -10.68 10.98 0.92
CA GLU A 436 -10.85 12.39 1.31
C GLU A 436 -9.72 13.25 0.78
N GLU A 437 -8.52 12.67 0.65
CA GLU A 437 -7.35 13.26 0.01
C GLU A 437 -6.80 12.32 -1.05
N GLY A 438 -6.53 12.82 -2.23
CA GLY A 438 -6.04 12.08 -3.36
C GLY A 438 -4.85 12.74 -4.03
N LEU A 439 -4.01 11.91 -4.67
CA LEU A 439 -2.88 12.37 -5.47
C LEU A 439 -2.95 11.70 -6.84
N ALA A 440 -3.02 12.49 -7.89
CA ALA A 440 -2.87 12.06 -9.27
C ALA A 440 -1.57 12.64 -9.85
N ARG A 441 -1.07 12.07 -10.95
CA ARG A 441 0.09 12.62 -11.64
C ARG A 441 -0.17 12.77 -13.11
N THR A 442 0.22 13.91 -13.64
CA THR A 442 0.30 14.14 -15.08
C THR A 442 1.26 13.12 -15.70
N GLY A 443 1.09 12.85 -16.97
CA GLY A 443 1.97 11.94 -17.71
C GLY A 443 1.86 12.21 -19.21
N GLY A 444 2.75 11.60 -19.97
CA GLY A 444 2.79 11.74 -21.43
C GLY A 444 4.05 11.11 -21.99
N GLY A 445 4.04 10.79 -23.27
CA GLY A 445 5.16 10.10 -23.92
C GLY A 445 5.43 8.74 -23.24
N ALA A 446 6.63 8.58 -22.68
CA ALA A 446 7.04 7.33 -22.03
C ALA A 446 6.59 7.21 -20.56
N ILE A 447 5.98 8.25 -19.98
CA ILE A 447 5.59 8.28 -18.57
C ILE A 447 4.08 8.13 -18.47
N ALA A 448 3.65 7.08 -17.78
CA ALA A 448 2.23 6.80 -17.59
C ALA A 448 1.57 7.84 -16.66
N LYS A 449 0.35 8.23 -16.99
CA LYS A 449 -0.53 8.98 -16.09
C LYS A 449 -0.87 8.12 -14.87
N GLN A 450 -1.03 8.77 -13.71
CA GLN A 450 -1.52 8.11 -12.50
C GLN A 450 -2.89 8.67 -12.13
N PHE A 451 -3.88 7.82 -12.28
CA PHE A 451 -5.30 8.13 -12.12
C PHE A 451 -5.72 8.03 -10.64
N ILE A 452 -6.92 8.54 -10.33
CA ILE A 452 -7.56 8.30 -9.05
C ILE A 452 -9.04 7.97 -9.25
N GLN A 453 -9.55 7.04 -8.44
CA GLN A 453 -10.96 6.69 -8.39
C GLN A 453 -11.56 7.25 -7.10
N PHE A 454 -12.52 8.13 -7.24
CA PHE A 454 -13.35 8.59 -6.14
C PHE A 454 -14.65 7.78 -6.06
N GLU A 455 -15.20 7.68 -4.87
CA GLU A 455 -16.55 7.18 -4.62
C GLU A 455 -17.26 8.08 -3.63
N ALA A 456 -18.59 8.08 -3.68
CA ALA A 456 -19.43 8.80 -2.76
C ALA A 456 -20.19 7.81 -1.88
N VAL A 457 -20.14 8.00 -0.58
CA VAL A 457 -20.79 7.15 0.42
C VAL A 457 -21.74 7.98 1.25
N ALA A 458 -22.99 7.51 1.36
CA ALA A 458 -24.02 8.12 2.17
C ALA A 458 -23.85 7.76 3.65
N TYR A 459 -24.17 8.71 4.52
CA TYR A 459 -24.14 8.55 5.96
C TYR A 459 -25.40 9.08 6.62
N GLY A 460 -25.79 8.43 7.72
CA GLY A 460 -26.72 8.97 8.72
C GLY A 460 -25.92 9.41 9.94
N SER A 461 -26.28 10.55 10.51
CA SER A 461 -25.78 11.00 11.80
C SER A 461 -26.22 9.99 12.87
N GLY A 462 -25.30 9.53 13.67
CA GLY A 462 -25.56 8.51 14.67
C GLY A 462 -26.60 8.92 15.74
N PRO A 463 -26.59 8.24 16.88
CA PRO A 463 -27.52 8.56 17.99
C PRO A 463 -27.40 9.97 18.54
N ASP A 464 -26.26 10.66 18.36
CA ASP A 464 -26.07 12.04 18.81
C ASP A 464 -26.71 13.07 17.87
N GLY A 465 -27.07 12.66 16.63
CA GLY A 465 -27.67 13.53 15.61
C GLY A 465 -26.70 14.53 14.98
N GLU A 466 -25.41 14.49 15.34
CA GLU A 466 -24.38 15.39 14.82
C GLU A 466 -23.61 14.71 13.69
N PRO A 467 -23.47 15.32 12.50
CA PRO A 467 -22.72 14.73 11.40
C PRO A 467 -21.21 14.80 11.63
N LEU A 468 -20.48 13.87 11.02
CA LEU A 468 -19.01 13.75 11.05
C LEU A 468 -18.45 13.35 12.42
N THR A 469 -19.21 12.59 13.17
CA THR A 469 -18.81 12.02 14.46
C THR A 469 -18.50 10.53 14.35
N SER A 470 -17.99 9.92 15.41
CA SER A 470 -17.55 8.53 15.40
C SER A 470 -18.67 7.49 15.43
N ASP A 471 -19.87 7.89 15.85
CA ASP A 471 -21.07 7.04 15.91
C ASP A 471 -21.90 7.09 14.63
N ASP A 472 -21.54 7.94 13.66
CA ASP A 472 -22.19 8.01 12.35
C ASP A 472 -22.28 6.65 11.67
N VAL A 473 -23.40 6.44 11.01
CA VAL A 473 -23.74 5.18 10.36
C VAL A 473 -23.41 5.27 8.86
N GLU A 474 -22.41 4.51 8.44
CA GLU A 474 -22.14 4.32 7.01
C GLU A 474 -23.28 3.52 6.36
N LEU A 475 -23.90 4.08 5.35
CA LEU A 475 -25.03 3.50 4.64
C LEU A 475 -24.57 2.78 3.36
N ASN A 476 -24.84 3.38 2.22
CA ASN A 476 -24.54 2.79 0.92
C ASN A 476 -23.64 3.69 0.09
N VAL A 477 -22.88 3.07 -0.82
CA VAL A 477 -22.29 3.79 -1.94
C VAL A 477 -23.43 4.36 -2.79
N VAL A 478 -23.30 5.63 -3.17
CA VAL A 478 -24.29 6.34 -3.99
C VAL A 478 -23.72 6.76 -5.33
N ALA A 479 -24.57 6.98 -6.32
CA ALA A 479 -24.20 7.47 -7.63
C ALA A 479 -24.48 8.99 -7.71
N PRO A 480 -23.52 9.87 -7.41
CA PRO A 480 -23.71 11.31 -7.48
C PRO A 480 -23.47 11.84 -8.89
N THR A 481 -23.79 13.11 -9.09
CA THR A 481 -23.19 13.89 -10.18
C THR A 481 -21.82 14.38 -9.72
N TRP A 482 -20.78 14.09 -10.49
CA TRP A 482 -19.42 14.53 -10.22
C TRP A 482 -19.11 15.85 -10.91
N SER A 483 -18.39 16.71 -10.22
CA SER A 483 -17.82 17.95 -10.75
C SER A 483 -16.47 18.24 -10.10
N LEU A 484 -15.73 19.18 -10.67
CA LEU A 484 -14.49 19.70 -10.11
C LEU A 484 -14.73 21.16 -9.69
N GLU A 485 -14.07 21.59 -8.60
CA GLU A 485 -14.08 22.96 -8.11
C GLU A 485 -12.65 23.38 -7.73
N GLU A 486 -12.34 24.67 -7.88
CA GLU A 486 -11.06 25.21 -7.40
C GLU A 486 -10.91 24.95 -5.90
N TYR A 487 -9.72 24.49 -5.50
CA TYR A 487 -9.36 24.36 -4.10
C TYR A 487 -9.04 25.74 -3.52
N HIS A 488 -8.09 26.42 -4.15
CA HIS A 488 -7.69 27.76 -3.75
C HIS A 488 -7.05 28.50 -4.93
N VAL A 489 -7.65 29.59 -5.36
CA VAL A 489 -7.08 30.40 -6.44
C VAL A 489 -5.88 31.19 -5.91
N ARG A 490 -4.70 30.86 -6.39
CA ARG A 490 -3.46 31.58 -6.12
C ARG A 490 -2.90 32.13 -7.41
N LEU A 491 -2.57 33.42 -7.44
CA LEU A 491 -1.93 34.05 -8.59
C LEU A 491 -2.67 33.84 -9.92
N GLU A 492 -3.99 33.65 -9.87
CA GLU A 492 -4.82 33.41 -11.07
C GLU A 492 -4.39 32.17 -11.85
N ASP A 493 -4.11 31.06 -11.14
CA ASP A 493 -3.58 29.83 -11.72
C ASP A 493 -4.61 28.97 -12.45
N GLU A 494 -5.89 29.13 -12.13
CA GLU A 494 -7.04 28.50 -12.82
C GLU A 494 -6.85 26.98 -13.01
N ASP A 495 -6.45 26.26 -11.95
CA ASP A 495 -6.12 24.83 -11.98
C ASP A 495 -7.24 23.98 -12.58
N LEU A 496 -8.49 24.32 -12.28
CA LEU A 496 -9.69 23.63 -12.76
C LEU A 496 -9.70 23.41 -14.27
N GLN A 497 -9.16 24.33 -15.05
CA GLN A 497 -9.15 24.27 -16.52
C GLN A 497 -8.09 23.32 -17.06
N TYR A 498 -7.02 23.05 -16.30
CA TYR A 498 -5.81 22.45 -16.84
C TYR A 498 -5.43 21.11 -16.22
N VAL A 499 -5.84 20.83 -14.98
CA VAL A 499 -5.33 19.65 -14.24
C VAL A 499 -5.86 18.31 -14.76
N GLY A 500 -7.02 18.28 -15.39
CA GLY A 500 -7.65 17.04 -15.90
C GLY A 500 -9.15 17.04 -15.83
N SER A 501 -9.75 15.86 -15.85
CA SER A 501 -11.22 15.69 -15.85
C SER A 501 -11.67 14.52 -15.00
N ILE A 502 -12.89 14.61 -14.47
CA ILE A 502 -13.57 13.53 -13.74
C ILE A 502 -14.77 13.02 -14.55
N ASP A 503 -14.93 11.71 -14.62
CA ASP A 503 -16.07 11.10 -15.32
C ASP A 503 -17.29 10.89 -14.40
N THR A 504 -18.38 10.39 -14.97
CA THR A 504 -19.62 10.12 -14.25
C THR A 504 -19.51 9.03 -13.18
N ASN A 505 -18.43 8.24 -13.19
CA ASN A 505 -18.15 7.21 -12.19
C ASN A 505 -17.16 7.68 -11.12
N GLY A 506 -16.76 8.97 -11.15
CA GLY A 506 -15.78 9.49 -10.20
C GLY A 506 -14.33 9.10 -10.52
N PHE A 507 -14.06 8.66 -11.76
CA PHE A 507 -12.71 8.36 -12.20
C PHE A 507 -12.04 9.63 -12.75
N PHE A 508 -10.99 10.07 -12.08
CA PHE A 508 -10.24 11.26 -12.48
C PHE A 508 -9.06 10.88 -13.38
N THR A 509 -9.00 11.55 -14.54
CA THR A 509 -7.92 11.43 -15.52
C THR A 509 -7.12 12.72 -15.52
N PRO A 510 -5.85 12.72 -15.06
CA PRO A 510 -5.00 13.90 -15.11
C PRO A 510 -4.63 14.25 -16.56
N ASN A 511 -4.28 15.52 -16.78
CA ASN A 511 -3.83 15.98 -18.07
C ASN A 511 -2.39 15.49 -18.37
N ILE A 512 -1.82 15.91 -19.51
CA ILE A 512 -0.45 15.57 -19.92
C ILE A 512 0.57 16.42 -19.16
N ASP A 513 1.77 15.87 -19.02
CA ASP A 513 2.92 16.58 -18.46
C ASP A 513 3.54 17.54 -19.48
N GLY A 514 4.19 18.59 -18.98
CA GLY A 514 4.95 19.55 -19.78
C GLY A 514 4.34 20.95 -19.78
N PRO A 515 5.11 21.93 -20.27
CA PRO A 515 4.64 23.32 -20.34
C PRO A 515 3.35 23.43 -21.16
N ASN A 516 2.37 24.16 -20.63
CA ASN A 516 1.13 24.45 -21.33
C ASN A 516 1.13 25.94 -21.75
N PRO A 517 1.25 26.24 -23.05
CA PRO A 517 1.31 27.62 -23.55
C PRO A 517 0.01 28.39 -23.28
N ASP A 518 -1.12 27.71 -23.14
CA ASP A 518 -2.42 28.32 -22.86
C ASP A 518 -2.58 28.73 -21.38
N ARG A 519 -1.70 28.21 -20.52
CA ARG A 519 -1.70 28.50 -19.09
C ARG A 519 -0.80 29.71 -18.79
N LYS A 520 -1.23 30.53 -17.85
CA LYS A 520 -0.44 31.72 -17.43
C LYS A 520 0.99 31.28 -17.05
N ARG A 521 1.99 31.99 -17.62
CA ARG A 521 3.42 31.70 -17.49
C ARG A 521 3.86 30.36 -18.09
N ALA A 522 3.03 29.74 -18.94
CA ALA A 522 3.29 28.44 -19.55
C ALA A 522 3.67 27.35 -18.53
N THR A 523 3.01 27.35 -17.36
CA THR A 523 3.26 26.36 -16.32
C THR A 523 2.73 24.98 -16.73
N ASN A 524 3.14 23.95 -16.00
CA ASN A 524 2.65 22.56 -16.18
C ASN A 524 1.16 22.45 -15.78
N ASN A 525 0.49 21.39 -16.22
CA ASN A 525 -0.90 21.05 -15.88
C ASN A 525 -1.06 20.44 -14.47
N MET A 526 -0.33 20.94 -13.51
CA MET A 526 -0.41 20.57 -12.10
C MET A 526 -1.27 21.57 -11.31
N GLY A 527 -1.72 21.19 -10.14
CA GLY A 527 -2.50 22.04 -9.25
C GLY A 527 -3.26 21.25 -8.21
N ASP A 528 -4.14 21.92 -7.47
CA ASP A 528 -5.02 21.27 -6.50
C ASP A 528 -6.48 21.75 -6.64
N ILE A 529 -7.40 20.79 -6.52
CA ILE A 529 -8.82 20.99 -6.77
C ILE A 529 -9.65 20.14 -5.79
N TRP A 530 -10.93 20.47 -5.73
CA TRP A 530 -11.93 19.61 -5.12
C TRP A 530 -12.59 18.69 -6.15
N ALA A 531 -12.61 17.38 -5.89
CA ALA A 531 -13.54 16.45 -6.51
C ALA A 531 -14.86 16.51 -5.71
N VAL A 532 -15.95 16.91 -6.35
CA VAL A 532 -17.22 17.19 -5.69
C VAL A 532 -18.28 16.19 -6.12
N ALA A 533 -18.85 15.49 -5.16
CA ALA A 533 -20.00 14.62 -5.33
C ALA A 533 -21.29 15.37 -4.93
N SER A 534 -22.26 15.47 -5.83
CA SER A 534 -23.58 16.05 -5.60
C SER A 534 -24.65 14.98 -5.73
N TYR A 535 -25.26 14.59 -4.62
CA TYR A 535 -26.25 13.51 -4.57
C TYR A 535 -27.58 14.01 -4.00
N THR A 536 -28.67 13.77 -4.71
CA THR A 536 -30.01 14.07 -4.23
C THR A 536 -30.68 12.80 -3.73
N PRO A 537 -30.82 12.62 -2.40
CA PRO A 537 -31.56 11.47 -1.85
C PRO A 537 -32.97 11.40 -2.38
N PRO A 538 -33.58 10.21 -2.52
CA PRO A 538 -34.97 10.07 -2.90
C PRO A 538 -35.90 10.89 -1.98
N GLY A 539 -36.73 11.73 -2.57
CA GLY A 539 -37.68 12.61 -1.84
C GLY A 539 -37.08 13.90 -1.29
N ALA A 540 -35.75 14.10 -1.38
CA ALA A 540 -35.11 15.36 -0.98
C ALA A 540 -35.24 16.44 -2.07
N SER A 541 -35.42 17.70 -1.66
CA SER A 541 -35.51 18.85 -2.55
C SER A 541 -34.18 19.49 -2.89
N ARG A 542 -33.10 19.14 -2.15
CA ARG A 542 -31.78 19.71 -2.32
C ARG A 542 -30.73 18.60 -2.34
N PRO A 543 -29.65 18.74 -3.16
CA PRO A 543 -28.55 17.80 -3.14
C PRO A 543 -27.72 17.96 -1.88
N LEU A 544 -27.22 16.84 -1.39
CA LEU A 544 -26.12 16.74 -0.44
C LEU A 544 -24.81 16.80 -1.21
N ARG A 545 -23.83 17.51 -0.65
CA ARG A 545 -22.53 17.68 -1.30
C ARG A 545 -21.41 17.13 -0.42
N GLY A 546 -20.59 16.27 -1.00
CA GLY A 546 -19.33 15.81 -0.42
C GLY A 546 -18.14 16.28 -1.27
N ARG A 547 -16.97 16.40 -0.65
CA ARG A 547 -15.74 16.84 -1.32
C ARG A 547 -14.58 15.94 -0.97
N GLY A 548 -13.71 15.69 -1.93
CA GLY A 548 -12.39 15.09 -1.73
C GLY A 548 -11.32 16.03 -2.30
N HIS A 549 -10.28 16.32 -1.55
CA HIS A 549 -9.17 17.13 -2.01
C HIS A 549 -8.30 16.32 -2.98
N LEU A 550 -7.98 16.86 -4.13
CA LEU A 550 -7.16 16.22 -5.15
C LEU A 550 -5.97 17.09 -5.52
N ILE A 551 -4.78 16.57 -5.28
CA ILE A 551 -3.52 17.15 -5.74
C ILE A 551 -3.15 16.48 -7.06
N VAL A 552 -2.90 17.28 -8.09
CA VAL A 552 -2.36 16.82 -9.37
C VAL A 552 -0.92 17.34 -9.48
N ALA A 553 0.03 16.41 -9.46
CA ALA A 553 1.46 16.71 -9.45
C ALA A 553 2.14 16.27 -10.75
N PRO A 554 3.33 16.82 -11.08
CA PRO A 554 4.14 16.31 -12.17
C PRO A 554 4.55 14.86 -11.92
N PRO A 555 4.90 14.08 -12.96
CA PRO A 555 5.40 12.73 -12.79
C PRO A 555 6.72 12.73 -12.03
N ILE A 556 6.98 11.66 -11.28
CA ILE A 556 8.31 11.44 -10.73
C ILE A 556 9.18 10.84 -11.83
N TYR A 557 10.15 11.59 -12.30
CA TYR A 557 11.13 11.14 -13.28
C TYR A 557 12.20 10.26 -12.61
N THR A 558 11.80 9.10 -12.11
CA THR A 558 12.76 8.09 -11.70
C THR A 558 12.84 7.04 -12.82
N TYR A 559 13.90 7.08 -13.57
CA TYR A 559 14.18 6.18 -14.71
C TYR A 559 14.27 4.68 -14.33
N TRP A 560 14.02 4.36 -13.06
CA TRP A 560 14.06 3.00 -12.54
C TRP A 560 12.78 2.21 -12.78
N ASP A 561 11.66 2.88 -13.01
CA ASP A 561 10.32 2.29 -13.08
C ASP A 561 9.86 2.01 -14.51
N TYR A 562 10.81 1.93 -15.43
CA TYR A 562 10.48 1.36 -16.72
C TYR A 562 10.01 -0.08 -16.55
N LYS A 563 9.05 -0.43 -17.40
CA LYS A 563 8.37 -1.71 -17.54
C LYS A 563 9.02 -2.85 -16.76
N GLU A 564 8.25 -3.56 -16.00
CA GLU A 564 8.72 -4.79 -15.38
C GLU A 564 9.38 -5.66 -16.43
N ALA A 565 10.69 -5.85 -16.32
CA ALA A 565 11.41 -6.78 -17.16
C ALA A 565 11.07 -8.23 -16.78
N PHE A 566 10.41 -8.39 -15.62
CA PHE A 566 10.09 -9.68 -15.04
C PHE A 566 8.58 -9.74 -14.78
N PRO A 567 7.91 -10.79 -15.29
CA PRO A 567 6.49 -11.02 -15.05
C PRO A 567 6.17 -11.32 -13.59
#